data_320efd54d70006826523ad6f7f37c26f
#
_entry.id   320efd54d70006826523ad6f7f37c26f
#
_cell.length_a   1.000
_cell.length_b   1.000
_cell.length_c   1.000
_cell.angle_alpha   90.00
_cell.angle_beta   90.00
_cell.angle_gamma   90.00
#
_symmetry.space_group_name_H-M   'P 1'
#
loop_
_entity.id
_entity.type
_entity.pdbx_description
1 polymer ?
#
loop_
_entity_poly.entity_id
_entity_poly.type
_entity_poly.pdbx_seq_one_letter_code
_entity_poly.pdbx_strand_id
1 'polypeptide(L)'
;VRGLYEVFHFPTNYLYKARFSSKGKTMEEIMATVQPIVVRNEVMSNPWLNYSAYLTTTILPGILQLMILLLTSYSIGLEIKRGTASEWLRLAKGSMSRALIGKLLPQTILFVLSGWIIQGILYGWMGYPLQSGWAPMALAMLFLVLAAQALGIFFISLIPVLRMGMSLGSLLGMLSFSISGMSIPVSSMIAPMQALAYIFPLRYYFRIGINQALIGAPFANSLP
;
A
#
# COMPACT_ATOMS: atom_id res chain seq x y z
N VAL A 1 8.73 -0.25 22.42
CA VAL A 1 8.57 1.07 23.05
C VAL A 1 7.91 0.91 24.43
N ARG A 2 6.88 0.06 24.61
CA ARG A 2 6.24 -0.19 25.91
C ARG A 2 7.23 -0.73 26.96
N GLY A 3 8.08 -1.70 26.59
CA GLY A 3 9.07 -2.31 27.49
C GLY A 3 10.17 -1.34 27.97
N LEU A 4 10.57 -0.39 27.15
CA LEU A 4 11.54 0.65 27.54
C LEU A 4 10.94 1.67 28.51
N TYR A 5 9.69 2.06 28.35
CA TYR A 5 9.00 2.94 29.28
C TYR A 5 8.84 2.29 30.67
N GLU A 6 8.48 1.01 30.73
CA GLU A 6 8.33 0.28 32.00
C GLU A 6 9.66 0.13 32.73
N VAL A 7 10.76 -0.16 31.99
CA VAL A 7 12.09 -0.37 32.59
C VAL A 7 12.68 0.92 33.18
N PHE A 8 12.44 2.08 32.56
CA PHE A 8 12.99 3.34 33.06
C PHE A 8 12.10 4.04 34.10
N HIS A 9 10.80 3.82 34.08
CA HIS A 9 9.88 4.49 35.02
C HIS A 9 9.62 3.71 36.31
N PHE A 10 9.80 2.39 36.31
CA PHE A 10 9.51 1.55 37.48
C PHE A 10 10.37 1.86 38.72
N PRO A 11 11.71 1.91 38.63
CA PRO A 11 12.54 2.17 39.80
C PRO A 11 12.43 3.62 40.31
N THR A 12 12.33 4.58 39.39
CA THR A 12 12.23 5.99 39.73
C THR A 12 10.90 6.32 40.44
N ASN A 13 9.79 5.78 39.93
CA ASN A 13 8.48 5.95 40.53
C ASN A 13 8.37 5.31 41.91
N TYR A 14 9.02 4.18 42.14
CA TYR A 14 9.03 3.53 43.45
C TYR A 14 9.78 4.35 44.51
N LEU A 15 10.96 4.87 44.20
CA LEU A 15 11.74 5.71 45.08
C LEU A 15 11.08 7.05 45.42
N TYR A 16 10.44 7.67 44.40
CA TYR A 16 9.67 8.90 44.64
C TYR A 16 8.42 8.64 45.49
N LYS A 17 7.68 7.54 45.25
CA LYS A 17 6.53 7.14 46.07
C LYS A 17 6.94 6.96 47.54
N ALA A 18 8.03 6.24 47.81
CA ALA A 18 8.51 5.99 49.15
C ALA A 18 8.94 7.29 49.86
N ARG A 19 9.56 8.25 49.15
CA ARG A 19 10.05 9.51 49.69
C ARG A 19 8.96 10.55 49.92
N PHE A 20 7.90 10.57 49.12
CA PHE A 20 6.80 11.53 49.25
C PHE A 20 5.67 11.01 50.16
N SER A 21 5.47 9.70 50.23
CA SER A 21 4.54 9.09 51.19
C SER A 21 4.93 9.37 52.65
N SER A 22 6.24 9.47 52.92
CA SER A 22 6.73 9.85 54.25
C SER A 22 6.46 11.31 54.64
N LYS A 23 5.99 12.15 53.71
CA LYS A 23 5.67 13.58 53.94
C LYS A 23 4.16 13.88 54.02
N GLY A 24 3.32 12.84 54.14
CA GLY A 24 1.87 13.01 54.32
C GLY A 24 1.10 13.53 53.08
N LYS A 25 1.69 13.47 51.89
CA LYS A 25 1.02 13.87 50.65
C LYS A 25 0.10 12.76 50.13
N THR A 26 -1.03 13.14 49.57
CA THR A 26 -1.97 12.19 48.95
C THR A 26 -1.39 11.55 47.71
N MET A 27 -1.85 10.35 47.32
CA MET A 27 -1.38 9.64 46.13
C MET A 27 -1.60 10.45 44.83
N GLU A 28 -2.68 11.24 44.76
CA GLU A 28 -2.97 12.14 43.63
C GLU A 28 -1.93 13.27 43.49
N GLU A 29 -1.55 13.90 44.58
CA GLU A 29 -0.52 14.96 44.57
C GLU A 29 0.86 14.42 44.22
N ILE A 30 1.18 13.21 44.66
CA ILE A 30 2.43 12.51 44.29
C ILE A 30 2.44 12.19 42.79
N MET A 31 1.36 11.67 42.25
CA MET A 31 1.23 11.32 40.82
C MET A 31 1.28 12.60 39.97
N ALA A 32 0.63 13.69 40.34
CA ALA A 32 0.70 14.95 39.61
C ALA A 32 2.12 15.55 39.56
N THR A 33 2.93 15.31 40.61
CA THR A 33 4.31 15.80 40.65
C THR A 33 5.30 14.90 39.92
N VAL A 34 5.07 13.57 39.91
CA VAL A 34 5.96 12.57 39.31
C VAL A 34 5.68 12.35 37.84
N GLN A 35 4.43 12.52 37.42
CA GLN A 35 4.00 12.40 36.01
C GLN A 35 3.15 13.60 35.60
N PRO A 36 3.76 14.80 35.46
CA PRO A 36 3.03 16.00 35.04
C PRO A 36 2.44 15.93 33.65
N ILE A 37 2.92 14.99 32.81
CA ILE A 37 2.44 14.76 31.45
C ILE A 37 2.07 13.28 31.31
N VAL A 38 0.79 12.99 31.26
CA VAL A 38 0.29 11.64 30.92
C VAL A 38 0.20 11.54 29.41
N VAL A 39 1.18 10.89 28.78
CA VAL A 39 1.15 10.60 27.36
C VAL A 39 0.19 9.43 27.13
N ARG A 40 -1.03 9.72 26.69
CA ARG A 40 -1.96 8.70 26.19
C ARG A 40 -1.61 8.39 24.73
N ASN A 41 -0.94 7.27 24.51
CA ASN A 41 -0.75 6.74 23.16
C ASN A 41 -2.03 6.02 22.74
N GLU A 42 -2.94 6.72 22.09
CA GLU A 42 -4.09 6.13 21.45
C GLU A 42 -3.70 5.73 20.01
N VAL A 43 -3.58 4.45 19.77
CA VAL A 43 -3.30 3.92 18.43
C VAL A 43 -4.61 3.89 17.65
N MET A 44 -4.89 4.96 16.90
CA MET A 44 -6.18 5.16 16.23
C MET A 44 -6.50 4.10 15.17
N SER A 45 -5.51 3.53 14.51
CA SER A 45 -5.72 2.66 13.34
C SER A 45 -5.32 1.20 13.52
N ASN A 46 -4.55 0.88 14.54
CA ASN A 46 -4.13 -0.49 14.85
C ASN A 46 -4.02 -0.67 16.37
N PRO A 47 -5.15 -0.78 17.08
CA PRO A 47 -5.17 -0.85 18.55
C PRO A 47 -4.41 -2.06 19.11
N TRP A 48 -4.27 -3.11 18.32
CA TRP A 48 -3.54 -4.33 18.70
C TRP A 48 -2.05 -4.27 18.37
N LEU A 49 -1.55 -3.18 17.74
CA LEU A 49 -0.19 -3.07 17.21
C LEU A 49 0.21 -4.31 16.38
N ASN A 50 -0.74 -4.84 15.62
CA ASN A 50 -0.55 -6.06 14.85
C ASN A 50 0.29 -5.75 13.61
N TYR A 51 1.60 -6.00 13.72
CA TYR A 51 2.54 -5.81 12.62
C TYR A 51 2.22 -6.69 11.41
N SER A 52 1.66 -7.87 11.64
CA SER A 52 1.22 -8.77 10.56
C SER A 52 0.13 -8.14 9.70
N ALA A 53 -0.88 -7.49 10.31
CA ALA A 53 -1.93 -6.80 9.57
C ALA A 53 -1.35 -5.69 8.68
N TYR A 54 -0.47 -4.85 9.24
CA TYR A 54 0.21 -3.80 8.49
C TYR A 54 1.03 -4.37 7.32
N LEU A 55 1.85 -5.38 7.58
CA LEU A 55 2.74 -5.96 6.58
C LEU A 55 1.96 -6.63 5.45
N THR A 56 0.94 -7.43 5.79
CA THR A 56 0.16 -8.19 4.81
C THR A 56 -0.67 -7.29 3.90
N THR A 57 -1.33 -6.28 4.47
CA THR A 57 -2.12 -5.32 3.68
C THR A 57 -1.27 -4.45 2.76
N THR A 58 0.03 -4.35 3.03
CA THR A 58 0.98 -3.56 2.24
C THR A 58 1.66 -4.42 1.18
N ILE A 59 2.18 -5.58 1.56
CA ILE A 59 2.98 -6.44 0.66
C ILE A 59 2.12 -7.06 -0.43
N LEU A 60 0.93 -7.58 -0.12
CA LEU A 60 0.14 -8.32 -1.10
C LEU A 60 -0.28 -7.46 -2.31
N PRO A 61 -0.81 -6.23 -2.15
CA PRO A 61 -1.09 -5.36 -3.29
C PRO A 61 0.18 -4.95 -4.06
N GLY A 62 1.31 -4.79 -3.37
CA GLY A 62 2.59 -4.48 -3.99
C GLY A 62 3.10 -5.62 -4.88
N ILE A 63 3.04 -6.86 -4.41
CA ILE A 63 3.38 -8.05 -5.20
C ILE A 63 2.41 -8.20 -6.37
N LEU A 64 1.12 -8.01 -6.16
CA LEU A 64 0.12 -8.06 -7.22
C LEU A 64 0.42 -7.03 -8.31
N GLN A 65 0.72 -5.77 -7.94
CA GLN A 65 1.13 -4.74 -8.88
C GLN A 65 2.38 -5.14 -9.68
N LEU A 66 3.40 -5.67 -9.02
CA LEU A 66 4.63 -6.13 -9.68
C LEU A 66 4.32 -7.24 -10.69
N MET A 67 3.50 -8.21 -10.33
CA MET A 67 3.05 -9.28 -11.23
C MET A 67 2.31 -8.73 -12.46
N ILE A 68 1.42 -7.76 -12.25
CA ILE A 68 0.67 -7.09 -13.33
C ILE A 68 1.63 -6.39 -14.29
N LEU A 69 2.57 -5.61 -13.77
CA LEU A 69 3.58 -4.91 -14.58
C LEU A 69 4.40 -5.89 -15.43
N LEU A 70 4.90 -6.96 -14.83
CA LEU A 70 5.73 -7.94 -15.51
C LEU A 70 4.94 -8.71 -16.56
N LEU A 71 3.75 -9.24 -16.22
CA LEU A 71 2.95 -10.03 -17.14
C LEU A 71 2.39 -9.20 -18.30
N THR A 72 2.03 -7.95 -18.04
CA THR A 72 1.58 -7.03 -19.10
C THR A 72 2.73 -6.72 -20.05
N SER A 73 3.90 -6.35 -19.53
CA SER A 73 5.09 -6.10 -20.34
C SER A 73 5.53 -7.34 -21.11
N TYR A 74 5.48 -8.52 -20.50
CA TYR A 74 5.79 -9.77 -21.13
C TYR A 74 4.81 -10.09 -22.27
N SER A 75 3.51 -9.97 -22.02
CA SER A 75 2.46 -10.28 -22.98
C SER A 75 2.60 -9.48 -24.27
N ILE A 76 2.89 -8.19 -24.18
CA ILE A 76 3.07 -7.32 -25.33
C ILE A 76 4.48 -7.49 -25.94
N GLY A 77 5.49 -7.53 -25.11
CA GLY A 77 6.89 -7.67 -25.56
C GLY A 77 7.16 -8.99 -26.26
N LEU A 78 6.38 -10.03 -25.98
CA LEU A 78 6.48 -11.32 -26.68
C LEU A 78 6.04 -11.21 -28.14
N GLU A 79 5.00 -10.42 -28.45
CA GLU A 79 4.58 -10.16 -29.85
C GLU A 79 5.66 -9.42 -30.62
N ILE A 80 6.30 -8.44 -29.98
CA ILE A 80 7.40 -7.69 -30.57
C ILE A 80 8.59 -8.63 -30.83
N LYS A 81 8.95 -9.45 -29.84
CA LYS A 81 10.09 -10.38 -29.94
C LYS A 81 9.89 -11.45 -31.01
N ARG A 82 8.66 -11.95 -31.19
CA ARG A 82 8.33 -12.98 -32.18
C ARG A 82 8.07 -12.43 -33.59
N GLY A 83 7.98 -11.11 -33.74
CA GLY A 83 7.62 -10.48 -35.01
C GLY A 83 6.15 -10.62 -35.38
N THR A 84 5.30 -11.09 -34.47
CA THR A 84 3.86 -11.32 -34.66
C THR A 84 2.99 -10.08 -34.42
N ALA A 85 3.58 -8.95 -34.10
CA ALA A 85 2.88 -7.70 -33.80
C ALA A 85 1.97 -7.22 -34.95
N SER A 86 2.42 -7.37 -36.21
CA SER A 86 1.64 -7.01 -37.40
C SER A 86 0.42 -7.92 -37.60
N GLU A 87 0.56 -9.21 -37.36
CA GLU A 87 -0.51 -10.18 -37.42
C GLU A 87 -1.55 -9.96 -36.34
N TRP A 88 -1.08 -9.73 -35.10
CA TRP A 88 -1.93 -9.36 -33.96
C TRP A 88 -2.74 -8.08 -34.23
N LEU A 89 -2.12 -7.05 -34.83
CA LEU A 89 -2.81 -5.81 -35.20
C LEU A 89 -3.81 -6.05 -36.35
N ARG A 90 -3.49 -6.90 -37.32
CA ARG A 90 -4.40 -7.26 -38.40
C ARG A 90 -5.65 -7.96 -37.89
N LEU A 91 -5.52 -8.91 -36.95
CA LEU A 91 -6.66 -9.58 -36.31
C LEU A 91 -7.58 -8.58 -35.59
N ALA A 92 -7.02 -7.50 -35.03
CA ALA A 92 -7.78 -6.42 -34.44
C ALA A 92 -8.32 -5.37 -35.44
N LYS A 93 -8.34 -5.71 -36.74
CA LYS A 93 -8.79 -4.81 -37.83
C LYS A 93 -8.04 -3.46 -37.83
N GLY A 94 -6.73 -3.48 -37.57
CA GLY A 94 -5.86 -2.32 -37.60
C GLY A 94 -5.99 -1.36 -36.40
N SER A 95 -6.81 -1.69 -35.40
CA SER A 95 -7.01 -0.83 -34.23
C SER A 95 -6.16 -1.30 -33.04
N MET A 96 -5.19 -0.49 -32.63
CA MET A 96 -4.31 -0.78 -31.48
C MET A 96 -5.10 -0.94 -30.18
N SER A 97 -6.11 -0.10 -29.96
CA SER A 97 -6.95 -0.20 -28.75
C SER A 97 -7.68 -1.54 -28.66
N ARG A 98 -8.26 -2.02 -29.78
CA ARG A 98 -8.91 -3.32 -29.83
C ARG A 98 -7.92 -4.47 -29.61
N ALA A 99 -6.74 -4.37 -30.20
CA ALA A 99 -5.67 -5.34 -30.00
C ALA A 99 -5.26 -5.44 -28.54
N LEU A 100 -5.03 -4.31 -27.87
CA LEU A 100 -4.67 -4.24 -26.46
C LEU A 100 -5.78 -4.76 -25.56
N ILE A 101 -7.01 -4.28 -25.76
CA ILE A 101 -8.17 -4.73 -24.96
C ILE A 101 -8.35 -6.24 -25.12
N GLY A 102 -8.39 -6.77 -26.35
CA GLY A 102 -8.58 -8.20 -26.57
C GLY A 102 -7.50 -9.07 -25.91
N LYS A 103 -6.25 -8.59 -25.85
CA LYS A 103 -5.14 -9.33 -25.26
C LYS A 103 -5.08 -9.20 -23.73
N LEU A 104 -5.37 -8.01 -23.21
CA LEU A 104 -5.23 -7.73 -21.79
C LEU A 104 -6.51 -8.00 -20.98
N LEU A 105 -7.69 -8.01 -21.61
CA LEU A 105 -8.95 -8.23 -20.92
C LEU A 105 -8.98 -9.53 -20.09
N PRO A 106 -8.59 -10.70 -20.61
CA PRO A 106 -8.55 -11.92 -19.81
C PRO A 106 -7.63 -11.80 -18.60
N GLN A 107 -6.48 -11.17 -18.79
CA GLN A 107 -5.50 -10.91 -17.76
C GLN A 107 -6.04 -9.91 -16.71
N THR A 108 -6.75 -8.87 -17.15
CA THR A 108 -7.41 -7.90 -16.27
C THR A 108 -8.42 -8.58 -15.35
N ILE A 109 -9.30 -9.42 -15.93
CA ILE A 109 -10.30 -10.17 -15.15
C ILE A 109 -9.62 -11.04 -14.10
N LEU A 110 -8.58 -11.77 -14.49
CA LEU A 110 -7.83 -12.66 -13.61
C LEU A 110 -7.20 -11.87 -12.44
N PHE A 111 -6.56 -10.75 -12.70
CA PHE A 111 -5.93 -9.94 -11.65
C PHE A 111 -6.93 -9.23 -10.76
N VAL A 112 -8.05 -8.75 -11.30
CA VAL A 112 -9.12 -8.15 -10.50
C VAL A 112 -9.72 -9.18 -9.56
N LEU A 113 -10.03 -10.37 -10.06
CA LEU A 113 -10.55 -11.47 -9.24
C LEU A 113 -9.53 -11.88 -8.16
N SER A 114 -8.25 -12.03 -8.52
CA SER A 114 -7.18 -12.33 -7.55
C SER A 114 -7.08 -11.25 -6.47
N GLY A 115 -7.15 -9.98 -6.86
CA GLY A 115 -7.13 -8.85 -5.93
C GLY A 115 -8.34 -8.84 -5.00
N TRP A 116 -9.53 -9.14 -5.50
CA TRP A 116 -10.74 -9.25 -4.67
C TRP A 116 -10.71 -10.46 -3.73
N ILE A 117 -10.14 -11.59 -4.18
CA ILE A 117 -9.92 -12.76 -3.30
C ILE A 117 -8.97 -12.38 -2.18
N ILE A 118 -7.84 -11.71 -2.48
CA ILE A 118 -6.91 -11.22 -1.46
C ILE A 118 -7.63 -10.31 -0.47
N GLN A 119 -8.39 -9.34 -0.94
CA GLN A 119 -9.19 -8.47 -0.05
C GLN A 119 -10.21 -9.24 0.77
N GLY A 120 -10.86 -10.26 0.17
CA GLY A 120 -11.80 -11.15 0.84
C GLY A 120 -11.15 -11.91 2.00
N ILE A 121 -9.95 -12.41 1.81
CA ILE A 121 -9.19 -13.09 2.86
C ILE A 121 -8.79 -12.09 3.95
N LEU A 122 -8.26 -10.91 3.58
CA LEU A 122 -7.75 -9.93 4.55
C LEU A 122 -8.87 -9.34 5.42
N TYR A 123 -9.92 -8.84 4.78
CA TYR A 123 -10.98 -8.11 5.48
C TYR A 123 -12.13 -9.04 5.93
N GLY A 124 -12.42 -10.12 5.19
CA GLY A 124 -13.50 -11.06 5.50
C GLY A 124 -13.07 -12.15 6.47
N TRP A 125 -11.98 -12.88 6.17
CA TRP A 125 -11.56 -14.01 6.98
C TRP A 125 -10.63 -13.61 8.13
N MET A 126 -9.60 -12.79 7.85
CA MET A 126 -8.67 -12.35 8.90
C MET A 126 -9.23 -11.22 9.79
N GLY A 127 -10.38 -10.64 9.43
CA GLY A 127 -11.08 -9.65 10.23
C GLY A 127 -10.33 -8.31 10.37
N TYR A 128 -9.50 -7.94 9.38
CA TYR A 128 -8.84 -6.64 9.43
C TYR A 128 -9.86 -5.50 9.31
N PRO A 129 -9.61 -4.36 9.95
CA PRO A 129 -10.58 -3.27 10.01
C PRO A 129 -10.92 -2.76 8.61
N LEU A 130 -12.22 -2.66 8.30
CA LEU A 130 -12.76 -2.12 7.06
C LEU A 130 -13.99 -1.26 7.40
N GLN A 131 -13.77 0.03 7.71
CA GLN A 131 -14.83 0.89 8.22
C GLN A 131 -15.80 1.39 7.14
N SER A 132 -15.32 1.62 5.92
CA SER A 132 -16.14 2.17 4.82
C SER A 132 -16.83 1.12 3.94
N GLY A 133 -16.70 -0.17 4.28
CA GLY A 133 -17.29 -1.24 3.49
C GLY A 133 -16.46 -1.69 2.28
N TRP A 134 -16.97 -2.70 1.55
CA TRP A 134 -16.24 -3.39 0.48
C TRP A 134 -16.12 -2.60 -0.83
N ALA A 135 -17.15 -1.82 -1.19
CA ALA A 135 -17.24 -1.20 -2.50
C ALA A 135 -16.08 -0.22 -2.82
N PRO A 136 -15.68 0.70 -1.94
CA PRO A 136 -14.55 1.59 -2.18
C PRO A 136 -13.23 0.84 -2.38
N MET A 137 -12.99 -0.21 -1.59
CA MET A 137 -11.76 -1.01 -1.67
C MET A 137 -11.74 -1.89 -2.93
N ALA A 138 -12.88 -2.44 -3.34
CA ALA A 138 -13.00 -3.21 -4.57
C ALA A 138 -12.75 -2.32 -5.81
N LEU A 139 -13.26 -1.09 -5.80
CA LEU A 139 -12.97 -0.09 -6.85
C LEU A 139 -11.50 0.32 -6.85
N ALA A 140 -10.91 0.56 -5.68
CA ALA A 140 -9.49 0.89 -5.57
C ALA A 140 -8.61 -0.23 -6.16
N MET A 141 -8.96 -1.49 -5.93
CA MET A 141 -8.26 -2.64 -6.53
C MET A 141 -8.40 -2.67 -8.04
N LEU A 142 -9.59 -2.43 -8.57
CA LEU A 142 -9.82 -2.35 -10.01
C LEU A 142 -8.95 -1.26 -10.65
N PHE A 143 -8.92 -0.06 -10.06
CA PHE A 143 -8.07 1.03 -10.56
C PHE A 143 -6.59 0.72 -10.44
N LEU A 144 -6.15 0.05 -9.37
CA LEU A 144 -4.77 -0.41 -9.23
C LEU A 144 -4.38 -1.33 -10.38
N VAL A 145 -5.23 -2.32 -10.72
CA VAL A 145 -4.98 -3.27 -11.81
C VAL A 145 -4.88 -2.54 -13.16
N LEU A 146 -5.85 -1.69 -13.47
CA LEU A 146 -5.87 -0.96 -14.75
C LEU A 146 -4.67 0.00 -14.88
N ALA A 147 -4.35 0.73 -13.82
CA ALA A 147 -3.22 1.67 -13.83
C ALA A 147 -1.87 0.93 -13.91
N ALA A 148 -1.72 -0.20 -13.22
CA ALA A 148 -0.52 -1.03 -13.31
C ALA A 148 -0.36 -1.63 -14.71
N GLN A 149 -1.44 -2.06 -15.36
CA GLN A 149 -1.40 -2.50 -16.76
C GLN A 149 -1.01 -1.36 -17.70
N ALA A 150 -1.56 -0.16 -17.53
CA ALA A 150 -1.20 1.00 -18.32
C ALA A 150 0.30 1.34 -18.19
N LEU A 151 0.86 1.26 -16.98
CA LEU A 151 2.30 1.42 -16.76
C LEU A 151 3.12 0.29 -17.42
N GLY A 152 2.66 -0.95 -17.36
CA GLY A 152 3.31 -2.07 -18.04
C GLY A 152 3.37 -1.88 -19.56
N ILE A 153 2.28 -1.40 -20.16
CA ILE A 153 2.23 -1.01 -21.59
C ILE A 153 3.23 0.10 -21.86
N PHE A 154 3.24 1.15 -21.02
CA PHE A 154 4.12 2.29 -21.16
C PHE A 154 5.60 1.86 -21.14
N PHE A 155 6.02 1.03 -20.20
CA PHE A 155 7.40 0.59 -20.08
C PHE A 155 7.88 -0.24 -21.27
N ILE A 156 7.05 -1.16 -21.78
CA ILE A 156 7.42 -1.95 -22.97
C ILE A 156 7.38 -1.10 -24.25
N SER A 157 6.55 -0.05 -24.28
CA SER A 157 6.50 0.88 -25.41
C SER A 157 7.71 1.81 -25.44
N LEU A 158 8.23 2.17 -24.27
CA LEU A 158 9.42 3.02 -24.15
C LEU A 158 10.69 2.28 -24.63
N ILE A 159 10.81 1.00 -24.25
CA ILE A 159 11.91 0.13 -24.64
C ILE A 159 11.34 -1.16 -25.23
N PRO A 160 11.14 -1.24 -26.57
CA PRO A 160 10.49 -2.34 -27.23
C PRO A 160 11.37 -3.60 -27.34
N VAL A 161 12.13 -3.88 -26.30
CA VAL A 161 12.96 -5.06 -26.12
C VAL A 161 12.46 -5.82 -24.90
N LEU A 162 11.94 -7.03 -25.10
CA LEU A 162 11.28 -7.84 -24.06
C LEU A 162 12.10 -7.88 -22.75
N ARG A 163 13.40 -8.20 -22.84
CA ARG A 163 14.27 -8.31 -21.67
C ARG A 163 14.40 -6.99 -20.92
N MET A 164 14.65 -5.89 -21.63
CA MET A 164 14.83 -4.58 -21.04
C MET A 164 13.53 -4.01 -20.48
N GLY A 165 12.42 -4.17 -21.20
CA GLY A 165 11.10 -3.75 -20.72
C GLY A 165 10.69 -4.46 -19.43
N MET A 166 10.95 -5.76 -19.34
CA MET A 166 10.71 -6.53 -18.11
C MET A 166 11.64 -6.09 -16.97
N SER A 167 12.92 -5.88 -17.24
CA SER A 167 13.88 -5.41 -16.22
C SER A 167 13.50 -4.03 -15.68
N LEU A 168 13.09 -3.12 -16.56
CA LEU A 168 12.59 -1.80 -16.16
C LEU A 168 11.31 -1.92 -15.32
N GLY A 169 10.36 -2.74 -15.75
CA GLY A 169 9.13 -3.00 -15.02
C GLY A 169 9.36 -3.59 -13.64
N SER A 170 10.30 -4.54 -13.49
CA SER A 170 10.64 -5.14 -12.20
C SER A 170 11.33 -4.14 -11.27
N LEU A 171 12.33 -3.40 -11.78
CA LEU A 171 13.04 -2.39 -11.01
C LEU A 171 12.10 -1.30 -10.49
N LEU A 172 11.29 -0.73 -11.38
CA LEU A 172 10.36 0.33 -11.03
C LEU A 172 9.19 -0.19 -10.19
N GLY A 173 8.75 -1.42 -10.41
CA GLY A 173 7.73 -2.06 -9.58
C GLY A 173 8.19 -2.26 -8.13
N MET A 174 9.43 -2.70 -7.91
CA MET A 174 10.01 -2.80 -6.57
C MET A 174 10.24 -1.42 -5.94
N LEU A 175 10.73 -0.46 -6.71
CA LEU A 175 10.91 0.92 -6.25
C LEU A 175 9.57 1.54 -5.83
N SER A 176 8.51 1.30 -6.60
CA SER A 176 7.15 1.73 -6.31
C SER A 176 6.70 1.33 -4.90
N PHE A 177 7.00 0.09 -4.48
CA PHE A 177 6.67 -0.39 -3.15
C PHE A 177 7.34 0.45 -2.04
N SER A 178 8.63 0.78 -2.21
CA SER A 178 9.39 1.54 -1.21
C SER A 178 8.93 3.00 -1.10
N ILE A 179 8.56 3.62 -2.23
CA ILE A 179 8.21 5.06 -2.28
C ILE A 179 6.70 5.34 -2.29
N SER A 180 5.87 4.30 -2.13
CA SER A 180 4.40 4.44 -2.14
C SER A 180 3.83 5.25 -0.98
N GLY A 181 4.64 5.56 0.03
CA GLY A 181 4.23 6.37 1.19
C GLY A 181 3.69 5.56 2.36
N MET A 182 3.75 4.23 2.30
CA MET A 182 3.30 3.37 3.40
C MET A 182 4.34 3.27 4.52
N SER A 183 5.62 3.09 4.15
CA SER A 183 6.73 2.96 5.12
C SER A 183 7.27 4.32 5.56
N ILE A 184 7.39 5.26 4.63
CA ILE A 184 7.90 6.62 4.87
C ILE A 184 6.91 7.61 4.26
N PRO A 185 6.43 8.62 5.01
CA PRO A 185 5.55 9.64 4.45
C PRO A 185 6.20 10.33 3.25
N VAL A 186 5.45 10.49 2.15
CA VAL A 186 5.98 11.09 0.91
C VAL A 186 6.46 12.51 1.13
N SER A 187 5.83 13.25 2.05
CA SER A 187 6.25 14.61 2.43
C SER A 187 7.67 14.69 3.03
N SER A 188 8.17 13.57 3.56
CA SER A 188 9.53 13.48 4.15
C SER A 188 10.58 13.04 3.13
N MET A 189 10.18 12.70 1.90
CA MET A 189 11.09 12.29 0.84
C MET A 189 11.68 13.50 0.12
N ILE A 190 12.84 13.31 -0.53
CA ILE A 190 13.44 14.32 -1.41
C ILE A 190 12.57 14.54 -2.66
N ALA A 191 12.58 15.75 -3.22
CA ALA A 191 11.73 16.16 -4.33
C ALA A 191 11.67 15.18 -5.53
N PRO A 192 12.79 14.61 -6.03
CA PRO A 192 12.74 13.64 -7.12
C PRO A 192 11.97 12.36 -6.78
N MET A 193 12.10 11.87 -5.53
CA MET A 193 11.36 10.69 -5.08
C MET A 193 9.88 10.98 -4.89
N GLN A 194 9.53 12.18 -4.44
CA GLN A 194 8.13 12.62 -4.40
C GLN A 194 7.51 12.59 -5.79
N ALA A 195 8.18 13.17 -6.80
CA ALA A 195 7.71 13.17 -8.19
C ALA A 195 7.50 11.74 -8.72
N LEU A 196 8.44 10.84 -8.48
CA LEU A 196 8.29 9.42 -8.84
C LEU A 196 7.12 8.75 -8.13
N ALA A 197 6.92 9.04 -6.84
CA ALA A 197 5.83 8.45 -6.06
C ALA A 197 4.45 8.79 -6.64
N TYR A 198 4.29 9.96 -7.27
CA TYR A 198 3.02 10.35 -7.93
C TYR A 198 2.71 9.56 -9.20
N ILE A 199 3.71 8.97 -9.85
CA ILE A 199 3.52 8.18 -11.08
C ILE A 199 2.96 6.79 -10.75
N PHE A 200 3.28 6.24 -9.58
CA PHE A 200 2.93 4.87 -9.24
C PHE A 200 1.52 4.72 -8.66
N PRO A 201 0.71 3.79 -9.20
CA PRO A 201 -0.67 3.57 -8.75
C PRO A 201 -0.77 3.01 -7.34
N LEU A 202 0.25 2.30 -6.85
CA LEU A 202 0.27 1.71 -5.52
C LEU A 202 0.09 2.76 -4.41
N ARG A 203 0.63 3.94 -4.60
CA ARG A 203 0.44 5.07 -3.68
C ARG A 203 -1.03 5.44 -3.50
N TYR A 204 -1.76 5.55 -4.59
CA TYR A 204 -3.19 5.92 -4.56
C TYR A 204 -4.02 4.82 -3.92
N TYR A 205 -3.68 3.56 -4.21
CA TYR A 205 -4.31 2.42 -3.56
C TYR A 205 -4.12 2.46 -2.03
N PHE A 206 -2.91 2.71 -1.55
CA PHE A 206 -2.63 2.81 -0.12
C PHE A 206 -3.31 4.03 0.52
N ARG A 207 -3.34 5.17 -0.15
CA ARG A 207 -4.05 6.36 0.33
C ARG A 207 -5.55 6.07 0.49
N ILE A 208 -6.17 5.42 -0.50
CA ILE A 208 -7.56 5.01 -0.40
C ILE A 208 -7.72 3.97 0.72
N GLY A 209 -6.83 2.98 0.80
CA GLY A 209 -6.85 1.96 1.83
C GLY A 209 -6.79 2.54 3.25
N ILE A 210 -5.88 3.48 3.51
CA ILE A 210 -5.77 4.16 4.82
C ILE A 210 -7.06 4.92 5.13
N ASN A 211 -7.54 5.74 4.20
CA ASN A 211 -8.72 6.57 4.42
C ASN A 211 -10.00 5.73 4.60
N GLN A 212 -10.18 4.69 3.80
CA GLN A 212 -11.39 3.88 3.78
C GLN A 212 -11.37 2.74 4.81
N ALA A 213 -10.25 2.04 4.94
CA ALA A 213 -10.17 0.90 5.84
C ALA A 213 -9.93 1.32 7.30
N LEU A 214 -9.09 2.32 7.55
CA LEU A 214 -8.66 2.68 8.90
C LEU A 214 -9.39 3.90 9.47
N ILE A 215 -9.67 4.92 8.65
CA ILE A 215 -10.23 6.20 9.13
C ILE A 215 -11.75 6.24 8.91
N GLY A 216 -12.29 5.51 7.92
CA GLY A 216 -13.71 5.55 7.57
C GLY A 216 -14.15 6.89 6.95
N ALA A 217 -13.21 7.61 6.32
CA ALA A 217 -13.48 8.91 5.73
C ALA A 217 -14.42 8.81 4.51
N PRO A 218 -15.22 9.85 4.21
CA PRO A 218 -16.03 9.90 2.98
C PRO A 218 -15.15 9.68 1.74
N PHE A 219 -15.67 8.91 0.76
CA PHE A 219 -14.91 8.55 -0.45
C PHE A 219 -14.38 9.77 -1.22
N ALA A 220 -15.12 10.87 -1.21
CA ALA A 220 -14.71 12.13 -1.84
C ALA A 220 -13.37 12.67 -1.30
N ASN A 221 -13.05 12.45 -0.03
CA ASN A 221 -11.80 12.89 0.59
C ASN A 221 -10.61 11.96 0.29
N SER A 222 -10.87 10.81 -0.33
CA SER A 222 -9.85 9.81 -0.68
C SER A 222 -9.32 9.98 -2.10
N LEU A 223 -10.03 10.76 -2.92
CA LEU A 223 -9.59 11.08 -4.27
C LEU A 223 -8.41 12.07 -4.25
N PRO A 224 -7.48 11.97 -5.21
CA PRO A 224 -6.31 12.84 -5.31
C PRO A 224 -6.66 14.28 -5.63
#